data_5a6abab85ac14f44b0a12ce77276e47d
#
_entry.id   5a6abab85ac14f44b0a12ce77276e47d
#
_cell.length_a   1.000
_cell.length_b   1.000
_cell.length_c   1.000
_cell.angle_alpha   90.00
_cell.angle_beta   90.00
_cell.angle_gamma   90.00
#
_symmetry.space_group_name_H-M   'P 1'
#
loop_
_entity.id
_entity.type
_entity.pdbx_description
1 polymer ?
#
loop_
_entity_poly.entity_id
_entity_poly.type
_entity_poly.pdbx_seq_one_letter_code
_entity_poly.pdbx_strand_id
1 'polypeptide(L)'
;MPPRYVKTIREELQYEYAKLISRSAFEGKLEYGFITNKFKALNAGALTISGTIREWEKESELPRACVFCGSPEDLQQDHLIPRSRGGRDSADNMVWTCRTCNTTRGDKGIFEWLGLEEKDKLHRLVAGKYLKELFELHEQKGTLDIDKANIKQLCGACRNGYACVEWDKVEQLTCLCLESIF
;
A
#
# COMPACT_ATOMS: atom_id res chain seq x y z
N MET A 1 -11.10 -7.32 7.18
CA MET A 1 -10.03 -8.31 7.47
C MET A 1 -9.88 -9.23 6.27
N PRO A 2 -8.67 -9.58 5.84
CA PRO A 2 -8.49 -10.58 4.79
C PRO A 2 -9.00 -11.94 5.24
N PRO A 3 -9.56 -12.73 4.32
CA PRO A 3 -10.03 -14.07 4.63
C PRO A 3 -8.91 -15.00 5.12
N ARG A 4 -9.26 -16.06 5.86
CA ARG A 4 -8.27 -17.04 6.39
C ARG A 4 -7.43 -17.75 5.32
N TYR A 5 -7.87 -17.76 4.07
CA TYR A 5 -7.14 -18.37 2.96
C TYR A 5 -6.03 -17.46 2.41
N VAL A 6 -5.98 -16.19 2.78
CA VAL A 6 -4.89 -15.26 2.46
C VAL A 6 -3.77 -15.51 3.47
N LYS A 7 -2.70 -16.18 3.08
CA LYS A 7 -1.64 -16.66 3.98
C LYS A 7 -0.30 -15.95 3.81
N THR A 8 0.08 -15.63 2.58
CA THR A 8 1.40 -15.04 2.29
C THR A 8 1.32 -13.54 2.11
N ILE A 9 2.49 -12.87 2.11
CA ILE A 9 2.60 -11.43 1.80
C ILE A 9 2.08 -11.16 0.39
N ARG A 10 2.41 -12.02 -0.58
CA ARG A 10 1.90 -11.94 -1.96
C ARG A 10 0.39 -11.90 -1.98
N GLU A 11 -0.23 -12.87 -1.32
CA GLU A 11 -1.69 -12.99 -1.26
C GLU A 11 -2.34 -11.80 -0.55
N GLU A 12 -1.71 -11.25 0.49
CA GLU A 12 -2.20 -10.06 1.19
C GLU A 12 -2.21 -8.84 0.26
N LEU A 13 -1.10 -8.57 -0.42
CA LEU A 13 -0.99 -7.48 -1.38
C LEU A 13 -1.99 -7.63 -2.54
N GLN A 14 -2.13 -8.83 -3.07
CA GLN A 14 -3.11 -9.13 -4.13
C GLN A 14 -4.55 -8.95 -3.66
N TYR A 15 -4.85 -9.33 -2.42
CA TYR A 15 -6.18 -9.17 -1.84
C TYR A 15 -6.53 -7.69 -1.60
N GLU A 16 -5.61 -6.90 -1.05
CA GLU A 16 -5.80 -5.45 -0.89
C GLU A 16 -5.94 -4.76 -2.26
N TYR A 17 -5.19 -5.20 -3.26
CA TYR A 17 -5.31 -4.68 -4.62
C TYR A 17 -6.66 -5.05 -5.26
N ALA A 18 -7.16 -6.27 -5.04
CA ALA A 18 -8.50 -6.66 -5.48
C ALA A 18 -9.62 -5.82 -4.83
N LYS A 19 -9.45 -5.43 -3.55
CA LYS A 19 -10.34 -4.49 -2.87
C LYS A 19 -10.29 -3.10 -3.51
N LEU A 20 -9.10 -2.62 -3.87
CA LEU A 20 -8.93 -1.35 -4.55
C LEU A 20 -9.65 -1.34 -5.91
N ILE A 21 -9.54 -2.43 -6.68
CA ILE A 21 -10.27 -2.61 -7.95
C ILE A 21 -11.78 -2.57 -7.70
N SER A 22 -12.27 -3.26 -6.65
CA SER A 22 -13.70 -3.27 -6.32
C SER A 22 -14.20 -1.86 -6.01
N ARG A 23 -13.52 -1.12 -5.15
CA ARG A 23 -13.89 0.28 -4.84
C ARG A 23 -13.91 1.16 -6.10
N SER A 24 -12.98 0.94 -7.02
CA SER A 24 -12.92 1.67 -8.29
C SER A 24 -14.10 1.34 -9.21
N ALA A 25 -14.55 0.07 -9.22
CA ALA A 25 -15.62 -0.41 -10.09
C ALA A 25 -17.03 -0.12 -9.54
N PHE A 26 -17.18 -0.01 -8.22
CA PHE A 26 -18.47 0.08 -7.54
C PHE A 26 -18.58 1.32 -6.62
N GLU A 27 -18.08 2.46 -7.07
CA GLU A 27 -18.26 3.75 -6.40
C GLU A 27 -17.88 3.73 -4.91
N GLY A 28 -16.75 3.13 -4.60
CA GLY A 28 -16.24 3.02 -3.23
C GLY A 28 -16.69 1.79 -2.44
N LYS A 29 -17.60 0.97 -2.99
CA LYS A 29 -18.12 -0.22 -2.31
C LYS A 29 -17.20 -1.43 -2.47
N LEU A 30 -17.26 -2.32 -1.48
CA LEU A 30 -16.57 -3.61 -1.49
C LEU A 30 -17.57 -4.72 -1.88
N GLU A 31 -17.47 -5.19 -3.12
CA GLU A 31 -18.26 -6.32 -3.60
C GLU A 31 -17.46 -7.62 -3.46
N TYR A 32 -17.73 -8.38 -2.41
CA TYR A 32 -16.89 -9.53 -2.00
C TYR A 32 -16.79 -10.63 -3.05
N GLY A 33 -17.87 -10.91 -3.81
CA GLY A 33 -17.82 -11.84 -4.93
C GLY A 33 -16.85 -11.39 -6.03
N PHE A 34 -16.88 -10.11 -6.35
CA PHE A 34 -15.97 -9.51 -7.32
C PHE A 34 -14.52 -9.51 -6.80
N ILE A 35 -14.29 -9.16 -5.53
CA ILE A 35 -12.96 -9.18 -4.88
C ILE A 35 -12.39 -10.60 -4.95
N THR A 36 -13.16 -11.61 -4.60
CA THR A 36 -12.73 -13.01 -4.64
C THR A 36 -12.33 -13.44 -6.04
N ASN A 37 -13.09 -13.06 -7.06
CA ASN A 37 -12.76 -13.37 -8.45
C ASN A 37 -11.49 -12.65 -8.93
N LYS A 38 -11.31 -11.38 -8.58
CA LYS A 38 -10.10 -10.63 -8.91
C LYS A 38 -8.87 -11.16 -8.17
N PHE A 39 -9.01 -11.49 -6.90
CA PHE A 39 -7.95 -12.13 -6.13
C PHE A 39 -7.51 -13.46 -6.73
N LYS A 40 -8.46 -14.34 -7.10
CA LYS A 40 -8.13 -15.61 -7.79
C LYS A 40 -7.39 -15.39 -9.10
N ALA A 41 -7.80 -14.38 -9.89
CA ALA A 41 -7.15 -14.05 -11.16
C ALA A 41 -5.72 -13.52 -10.95
N LEU A 42 -5.50 -12.68 -9.92
CA LEU A 42 -4.17 -12.20 -9.54
C LEU A 42 -3.28 -13.34 -9.05
N ASN A 43 -3.80 -14.21 -8.20
CA ASN A 43 -3.05 -15.34 -7.66
C ASN A 43 -2.68 -16.37 -8.72
N ALA A 44 -3.55 -16.55 -9.72
CA ALA A 44 -3.28 -17.42 -10.88
C ALA A 44 -2.40 -16.78 -11.97
N GLY A 45 -1.98 -15.51 -11.81
CA GLY A 45 -1.21 -14.79 -12.82
C GLY A 45 -2.00 -14.34 -14.06
N ALA A 46 -3.32 -14.54 -14.09
CA ALA A 46 -4.20 -14.06 -15.16
C ALA A 46 -4.39 -12.53 -15.14
N LEU A 47 -4.14 -11.90 -14.01
CA LEU A 47 -4.02 -10.46 -13.81
C LEU A 47 -2.70 -10.15 -13.13
N THR A 48 -2.13 -8.97 -13.40
CA THR A 48 -0.96 -8.46 -12.70
C THR A 48 -1.29 -7.15 -12.01
N ILE A 49 -0.62 -6.86 -10.91
CA ILE A 49 -0.78 -5.58 -10.19
C ILE A 49 -0.43 -4.42 -11.13
N SER A 50 0.65 -4.52 -11.89
CA SER A 50 1.12 -3.48 -12.80
C SER A 50 0.28 -3.29 -14.06
N GLY A 51 -0.52 -4.30 -14.46
CA GLY A 51 -1.29 -4.26 -15.71
C GLY A 51 -2.71 -3.72 -15.58
N THR A 52 -3.21 -3.57 -14.36
CA THR A 52 -4.65 -3.32 -14.13
C THR A 52 -4.98 -1.84 -13.90
N ILE A 53 -4.06 -1.06 -13.33
CA ILE A 53 -4.26 0.37 -13.05
C ILE A 53 -3.02 1.14 -13.53
N ARG A 54 -3.23 2.06 -14.46
CA ARG A 54 -2.20 2.98 -14.95
C ARG A 54 -2.27 4.27 -14.14
N GLU A 55 -1.74 4.24 -12.93
CA GLU A 55 -1.91 5.31 -11.96
C GLU A 55 -1.28 6.62 -12.43
N TRP A 56 -0.11 6.56 -13.01
CA TRP A 56 0.62 7.76 -13.46
C TRP A 56 -0.08 8.46 -14.63
N GLU A 57 -0.68 7.71 -15.58
CA GLU A 57 -1.45 8.30 -16.68
C GLU A 57 -2.67 9.05 -16.14
N LYS A 58 -3.36 8.45 -15.19
CA LYS A 58 -4.55 9.05 -14.57
C LYS A 58 -4.21 10.20 -13.63
N GLU A 59 -3.05 10.14 -12.97
CA GLU A 59 -2.58 11.24 -12.12
C GLU A 59 -2.27 12.49 -12.94
N SER A 60 -1.74 12.33 -14.15
CA SER A 60 -1.46 13.45 -15.04
C SER A 60 -2.72 14.20 -15.52
N GLU A 61 -3.87 13.53 -15.50
CA GLU A 61 -5.18 14.11 -15.85
C GLU A 61 -5.83 14.87 -14.69
N LEU A 62 -5.33 14.69 -13.45
CA LEU A 62 -5.88 15.34 -12.27
C LEU A 62 -5.23 16.72 -12.04
N PRO A 63 -5.98 17.66 -11.45
CA PRO A 63 -5.38 18.90 -10.96
C PRO A 63 -4.24 18.60 -9.99
N ARG A 64 -3.12 19.30 -10.14
CA ARG A 64 -2.01 19.17 -9.19
C ARG A 64 -2.44 19.66 -7.81
N ALA A 65 -2.46 18.75 -6.86
CA ALA A 65 -2.77 19.01 -5.46
C ALA A 65 -2.04 18.01 -4.57
N CYS A 66 -1.86 18.37 -3.31
CA CYS A 66 -1.31 17.46 -2.31
C CYS A 66 -2.21 16.24 -2.17
N VAL A 67 -1.67 15.03 -2.38
CA VAL A 67 -2.44 13.77 -2.30
C VAL A 67 -2.97 13.45 -0.89
N PHE A 68 -2.44 14.12 0.13
CA PHE A 68 -2.83 13.89 1.52
C PHE A 68 -3.84 14.91 2.05
N CYS A 69 -3.67 16.21 1.75
CA CYS A 69 -4.54 17.26 2.29
C CYS A 69 -5.31 18.05 1.22
N GLY A 70 -5.04 17.81 -0.07
CA GLY A 70 -5.71 18.50 -1.17
C GLY A 70 -5.23 19.93 -1.45
N SER A 71 -4.24 20.45 -0.71
CA SER A 71 -3.71 21.80 -0.95
C SER A 71 -3.07 21.91 -2.32
N PRO A 72 -3.34 22.97 -3.11
CA PRO A 72 -2.65 23.23 -4.37
C PRO A 72 -1.34 23.99 -4.20
N GLU A 73 -1.00 24.43 -2.97
CA GLU A 73 0.10 25.32 -2.67
C GLU A 73 1.37 24.56 -2.27
N ASP A 74 2.54 25.14 -2.53
CA ASP A 74 3.87 24.64 -2.15
C ASP A 74 4.09 23.17 -2.48
N LEU A 75 3.64 22.76 -3.67
CA LEU A 75 3.70 21.38 -4.13
C LEU A 75 5.13 20.98 -4.51
N GLN A 76 5.53 19.81 -4.05
CA GLN A 76 6.77 19.13 -4.38
C GLN A 76 6.53 17.64 -4.61
N GLN A 77 7.41 17.02 -5.37
CA GLN A 77 7.37 15.57 -5.52
C GLN A 77 8.01 14.90 -4.31
N ASP A 78 7.38 13.84 -3.84
CA ASP A 78 7.84 13.06 -2.69
C ASP A 78 7.61 11.57 -2.92
N HIS A 79 8.45 10.73 -2.31
CA HIS A 79 8.36 9.28 -2.43
C HIS A 79 7.26 8.71 -1.52
N LEU A 80 6.40 7.85 -2.07
CA LEU A 80 5.40 7.13 -1.27
C LEU A 80 6.07 6.21 -0.24
N ILE A 81 7.03 5.40 -0.70
CA ILE A 81 7.92 4.66 0.17
C ILE A 81 9.24 5.41 0.19
N PRO A 82 9.70 5.87 1.37
CA PRO A 82 10.93 6.63 1.49
C PRO A 82 12.14 5.88 0.93
N ARG A 83 13.08 6.61 0.34
CA ARG A 83 14.34 6.03 -0.18
C ARG A 83 15.15 5.33 0.93
N SER A 84 15.10 5.86 2.15
CA SER A 84 15.72 5.25 3.33
C SER A 84 15.15 3.86 3.67
N ARG A 85 13.97 3.53 3.13
CA ARG A 85 13.28 2.25 3.28
C ARG A 85 13.31 1.41 2.00
N GLY A 86 14.13 1.76 1.03
CA GLY A 86 14.26 1.04 -0.24
C GLY A 86 13.29 1.47 -1.34
N GLY A 87 12.52 2.54 -1.13
CA GLY A 87 11.65 3.10 -2.16
C GLY A 87 12.43 3.54 -3.38
N ARG A 88 11.93 3.18 -4.57
CA ARG A 88 12.59 3.46 -5.84
C ARG A 88 12.40 4.91 -6.27
N ASP A 89 13.35 5.41 -7.05
CA ASP A 89 13.27 6.71 -7.72
C ASP A 89 12.56 6.57 -9.07
N SER A 90 11.25 6.29 -9.01
CA SER A 90 10.40 6.02 -10.16
C SER A 90 9.08 6.78 -10.08
N ALA A 91 8.45 7.05 -11.22
CA ALA A 91 7.15 7.71 -11.29
C ALA A 91 6.06 6.99 -10.48
N ASP A 92 6.15 5.66 -10.37
CA ASP A 92 5.22 4.86 -9.60
C ASP A 92 5.36 5.08 -8.08
N ASN A 93 6.54 5.48 -7.62
CA ASN A 93 6.79 5.80 -6.22
C ASN A 93 6.71 7.31 -5.91
N MET A 94 6.44 8.17 -6.90
CA MET A 94 6.39 9.62 -6.73
C MET A 94 4.96 10.15 -6.68
N VAL A 95 4.69 11.09 -5.78
CA VAL A 95 3.40 11.78 -5.66
C VAL A 95 3.59 13.26 -5.39
N TRP A 96 2.56 14.06 -5.68
CA TRP A 96 2.55 15.47 -5.31
C TRP A 96 2.14 15.66 -3.85
N THR A 97 2.98 16.31 -3.08
CA THR A 97 2.69 16.66 -1.68
C THR A 97 2.97 18.14 -1.43
N CYS A 98 2.24 18.78 -0.52
CA CYS A 98 2.64 20.11 -0.05
C CYS A 98 3.81 20.01 0.94
N ARG A 99 4.54 21.11 1.11
CA ARG A 99 5.68 21.20 2.03
C ARG A 99 5.32 20.73 3.45
N THR A 100 4.17 21.12 3.96
CA THR A 100 3.72 20.76 5.31
C THR A 100 3.55 19.24 5.46
N CYS A 101 2.84 18.60 4.55
CA CYS A 101 2.64 17.15 4.60
C CYS A 101 3.97 16.40 4.45
N ASN A 102 4.83 16.83 3.53
CA ASN A 102 6.14 16.21 3.34
C ASN A 102 7.01 16.35 4.60
N THR A 103 7.11 17.55 5.18
CA THR A 103 7.92 17.79 6.38
C THR A 103 7.41 17.03 7.60
N THR A 104 6.09 16.99 7.81
CA THR A 104 5.49 16.29 8.96
C THR A 104 5.57 14.77 8.83
N ARG A 105 5.52 14.25 7.60
CA ARG A 105 5.73 12.83 7.34
C ARG A 105 7.20 12.44 7.50
N GLY A 106 8.11 13.21 6.93
CA GLY A 106 9.53 12.85 6.91
C GLY A 106 9.78 11.49 6.27
N ASP A 107 10.57 10.65 6.93
CA ASP A 107 10.91 9.28 6.48
C ASP A 107 9.95 8.19 7.01
N LYS A 108 8.82 8.61 7.59
CA LYS A 108 7.81 7.67 8.07
C LYS A 108 7.07 7.03 6.89
N GLY A 109 6.67 5.78 7.07
CA GLY A 109 5.71 5.15 6.17
C GLY A 109 4.36 5.86 6.19
N ILE A 110 3.57 5.66 5.13
CA ILE A 110 2.28 6.35 4.98
C ILE A 110 1.37 6.09 6.18
N PHE A 111 1.22 4.82 6.57
CA PHE A 111 0.31 4.45 7.66
C PHE A 111 0.92 4.62 9.05
N GLU A 112 2.25 4.68 9.15
CA GLU A 112 2.94 5.11 10.36
C GLU A 112 2.64 6.59 10.68
N TRP A 113 2.47 7.39 9.65
CA TRP A 113 2.17 8.81 9.77
C TRP A 113 0.67 9.10 9.89
N LEU A 114 -0.16 8.50 9.02
CA LEU A 114 -1.61 8.74 8.98
C LEU A 114 -2.40 7.95 10.02
N GLY A 115 -1.89 6.80 10.45
CA GLY A 115 -2.63 5.82 11.24
C GLY A 115 -3.36 4.79 10.39
N LEU A 116 -3.66 3.64 10.99
CA LEU A 116 -4.32 2.48 10.33
C LEU A 116 -5.76 2.77 9.91
N GLU A 117 -6.45 3.59 10.68
CA GLU A 117 -7.82 4.00 10.45
C GLU A 117 -7.98 4.78 9.15
N GLU A 118 -6.90 5.40 8.67
CA GLU A 118 -6.89 6.18 7.44
C GLU A 118 -6.64 5.35 6.16
N LYS A 119 -6.30 4.05 6.29
CA LYS A 119 -5.92 3.22 5.14
C LYS A 119 -6.97 3.18 4.03
N ASP A 120 -8.23 3.20 4.40
CA ASP A 120 -9.35 3.14 3.47
C ASP A 120 -9.77 4.52 2.94
N LYS A 121 -9.21 5.60 3.48
CA LYS A 121 -9.43 6.98 3.04
C LYS A 121 -8.38 7.46 2.03
N LEU A 122 -7.29 6.72 1.87
CA LEU A 122 -6.24 7.07 0.93
C LEU A 122 -6.80 7.10 -0.50
N HIS A 123 -6.48 8.16 -1.25
CA HIS A 123 -6.95 8.29 -2.62
C HIS A 123 -6.54 7.07 -3.45
N ARG A 124 -7.43 6.59 -4.30
CA ARG A 124 -7.26 5.36 -5.08
C ARG A 124 -5.93 5.27 -5.84
N LEU A 125 -5.51 6.35 -6.49
CA LEU A 125 -4.26 6.37 -7.25
C LEU A 125 -3.04 6.20 -6.35
N VAL A 126 -3.05 6.85 -5.19
CA VAL A 126 -1.97 6.75 -4.19
C VAL A 126 -1.92 5.32 -3.63
N ALA A 127 -3.07 4.76 -3.28
CA ALA A 127 -3.16 3.39 -2.80
C ALA A 127 -2.67 2.37 -3.86
N GLY A 128 -2.99 2.60 -5.14
CA GLY A 128 -2.51 1.76 -6.25
C GLY A 128 -0.99 1.80 -6.42
N LYS A 129 -0.41 2.99 -6.47
CA LYS A 129 1.04 3.18 -6.51
C LYS A 129 1.74 2.53 -5.31
N TYR A 130 1.20 2.76 -4.12
CA TYR A 130 1.75 2.22 -2.88
C TYR A 130 1.77 0.67 -2.87
N LEU A 131 0.66 0.02 -3.21
CA LEU A 131 0.59 -1.44 -3.26
C LEU A 131 1.51 -2.04 -4.34
N LYS A 132 1.64 -1.36 -5.48
CA LYS A 132 2.56 -1.76 -6.54
C LYS A 132 4.01 -1.68 -6.08
N GLU A 133 4.41 -0.55 -5.49
CA GLU A 133 5.77 -0.36 -4.99
C GLU A 133 6.11 -1.36 -3.89
N LEU A 134 5.19 -1.62 -2.95
CA LEU A 134 5.36 -2.65 -1.94
C LEU A 134 5.54 -4.04 -2.56
N PHE A 135 4.72 -4.38 -3.54
CA PHE A 135 4.84 -5.68 -4.22
C PHE A 135 6.23 -5.87 -4.84
N GLU A 136 6.70 -4.87 -5.56
CA GLU A 136 8.01 -4.93 -6.21
C GLU A 136 9.17 -4.97 -5.19
N LEU A 137 9.07 -4.23 -4.10
CA LEU A 137 10.08 -4.30 -3.02
C LEU A 137 10.13 -5.69 -2.38
N HIS A 138 8.98 -6.28 -2.06
CA HIS A 138 8.91 -7.63 -1.53
C HIS A 138 9.40 -8.68 -2.52
N GLU A 139 9.16 -8.48 -3.83
CA GLU A 139 9.67 -9.34 -4.89
C GLU A 139 11.20 -9.29 -4.95
N GLN A 140 11.78 -8.08 -4.96
CA GLN A 140 13.23 -7.88 -4.96
C GLN A 140 13.92 -8.46 -3.72
N LYS A 141 13.25 -8.43 -2.58
CA LYS A 141 13.74 -8.99 -1.31
C LYS A 141 13.49 -10.50 -1.16
N GLY A 142 12.75 -11.13 -2.08
CA GLY A 142 12.39 -12.53 -1.99
C GLY A 142 11.45 -12.87 -0.84
N THR A 143 10.66 -11.90 -0.37
CA THR A 143 9.80 -12.04 0.80
C THR A 143 8.32 -12.25 0.48
N LEU A 144 7.92 -12.22 -0.79
CA LEU A 144 6.52 -12.33 -1.20
C LEU A 144 5.84 -13.62 -0.71
N ASP A 145 6.56 -14.73 -0.68
CA ASP A 145 5.99 -16.05 -0.37
C ASP A 145 6.16 -16.44 1.10
N ILE A 146 6.57 -15.49 1.94
CA ILE A 146 6.64 -15.70 3.39
C ILE A 146 5.22 -15.74 3.94
N ASP A 147 4.94 -16.77 4.77
CA ASP A 147 3.69 -16.87 5.51
C ASP A 147 3.61 -15.72 6.53
N LYS A 148 2.50 -15.02 6.53
CA LYS A 148 2.28 -13.88 7.42
C LYS A 148 2.34 -14.25 8.91
N ALA A 149 2.12 -15.51 9.26
CA ALA A 149 2.35 -15.98 10.62
C ALA A 149 3.82 -15.92 11.06
N ASN A 150 4.75 -15.94 10.08
CA ASN A 150 6.20 -15.89 10.32
C ASN A 150 6.79 -14.48 10.23
N ILE A 151 5.98 -13.47 9.94
CA ILE A 151 6.45 -12.07 9.79
C ILE A 151 7.08 -11.53 11.08
N LYS A 152 6.70 -12.02 12.24
CA LYS A 152 7.37 -11.67 13.51
C LYS A 152 8.89 -11.80 13.43
N GLN A 153 9.39 -12.78 12.67
CA GLN A 153 10.82 -13.00 12.49
C GLN A 153 11.49 -11.94 11.60
N LEU A 154 10.73 -11.28 10.72
CA LEU A 154 11.21 -10.23 9.84
C LEU A 154 11.13 -8.85 10.47
N CYS A 155 10.28 -8.69 11.49
CA CYS A 155 9.99 -7.40 12.13
C CYS A 155 11.03 -6.97 13.19
N GLY A 156 12.24 -7.50 13.18
CA GLY A 156 13.27 -7.19 14.19
C GLY A 156 13.62 -5.70 14.37
N ALA A 157 13.13 -4.84 13.48
CA ALA A 157 13.33 -3.39 13.51
C ALA A 157 12.05 -2.59 13.26
N CYS A 158 10.87 -3.14 13.60
CA CYS A 158 9.61 -2.43 13.39
C CYS A 158 9.62 -1.09 14.10
N ARG A 159 9.63 0.00 13.33
CA ARG A 159 9.54 1.38 13.84
C ARG A 159 8.11 1.81 14.15
N ASN A 160 7.12 1.00 13.77
CA ASN A 160 5.70 1.25 13.99
C ASN A 160 5.28 0.80 15.38
N GLY A 161 5.62 1.56 16.42
CA GLY A 161 5.31 1.26 17.81
C GLY A 161 3.81 1.04 18.10
N TYR A 162 2.92 1.40 17.18
CA TYR A 162 1.47 1.26 17.34
C TYR A 162 0.94 -0.13 16.95
N ALA A 163 1.50 -0.75 15.92
CA ALA A 163 0.96 -2.00 15.40
C ALA A 163 1.45 -3.22 16.18
N CYS A 164 2.55 -3.09 16.92
CA CYS A 164 3.26 -4.22 17.52
C CYS A 164 3.05 -4.37 19.03
N VAL A 165 2.41 -3.43 19.71
CA VAL A 165 2.18 -3.48 21.17
C VAL A 165 1.27 -4.63 21.57
N GLU A 166 0.46 -5.14 20.65
CA GLU A 166 -0.48 -6.26 20.89
C GLU A 166 -0.32 -7.38 19.86
N TRP A 167 0.90 -7.76 19.53
CA TRP A 167 1.19 -8.81 18.53
C TRP A 167 0.44 -10.12 18.76
N ASP A 168 0.18 -10.47 19.99
CA ASP A 168 -0.56 -11.68 20.32
C ASP A 168 -2.05 -11.60 19.95
N LYS A 169 -2.54 -10.37 19.73
CA LYS A 169 -3.92 -10.08 19.28
C LYS A 169 -4.02 -9.75 17.80
N VAL A 170 -2.88 -9.48 17.11
CA VAL A 170 -2.87 -9.21 15.68
C VAL A 170 -2.89 -10.53 14.92
N GLU A 171 -4.07 -11.08 14.73
CA GLU A 171 -4.29 -12.29 13.95
C GLU A 171 -3.99 -12.10 12.44
N GLN A 172 -3.80 -10.85 11.97
CA GLN A 172 -3.71 -10.57 10.55
C GLN A 172 -2.76 -9.41 10.24
N LEU A 173 -1.91 -9.61 9.23
CA LEU A 173 -1.12 -8.56 8.62
C LEU A 173 -2.01 -7.44 8.08
N THR A 174 -1.52 -6.24 8.30
CA THR A 174 -2.06 -5.04 7.67
C THR A 174 -1.03 -4.46 6.71
N CYS A 175 -1.43 -3.55 5.82
CA CYS A 175 -0.49 -2.83 4.96
C CYS A 175 0.65 -2.15 5.75
N LEU A 176 0.42 -1.81 7.00
CA LEU A 176 1.43 -1.27 7.92
C LEU A 176 2.55 -2.26 8.23
N CYS A 177 2.20 -3.51 8.48
CA CYS A 177 3.19 -4.54 8.78
C CYS A 177 4.08 -4.80 7.55
N LEU A 178 3.51 -4.70 6.34
CA LEU A 178 4.27 -4.87 5.10
C LEU A 178 5.26 -3.75 4.86
N GLU A 179 4.90 -2.51 5.21
CA GLU A 179 5.77 -1.35 5.08
C GLU A 179 6.93 -1.35 6.09
N SER A 180 6.72 -1.88 7.29
CA SER A 180 7.69 -1.85 8.37
C SER A 180 8.78 -2.93 8.30
N ILE A 181 8.75 -3.78 7.29
CA ILE A 181 9.79 -4.79 7.03
C ILE A 181 11.07 -4.17 6.41
N PHE A 182 11.00 -2.93 5.91
CA PHE A 182 12.11 -2.22 5.23
C PHE A 182 12.77 -1.16 6.10
#